data_0fbade08c0fb022cab6083c064288012
#
_entry.id   0fbade08c0fb022cab6083c064288012
#
_cell.length_a   1.000
_cell.length_b   1.000
_cell.length_c   1.000
_cell.angle_alpha   90.00
_cell.angle_beta   90.00
_cell.angle_gamma   90.00
#
_symmetry.space_group_name_H-M   'P 1'
#
loop_
_entity.id
_entity.type
_entity.pdbx_description
1 polymer ?
#
loop_
_entity_poly.entity_id
_entity_poly.type
_entity_poly.pdbx_seq_one_letter_code
_entity_poly.pdbx_strand_id
1 'polypeptide(L)'
;AAVDSVDPNVRIGICSCISVWDNDGVDSYTLAKLLAGGTKPLVRLIGAPYWAENRFLDNRLEDIIELERMERSWKDDKDDIEVFAEGDTYPRPRYRVPSSYLEIFDTALRADGHFDGILKYMRDYNASSAYEPEYLRRHAENKVYSEALSVDFGGKEAVGIRVYEALHKL
;
A
#
# COMPACT_ATOMS: atom_id res chain seq x y z
N ALA A 1 -6.38 -22.96 8.64
CA ALA A 1 -7.28 -24.09 8.72
C ALA A 1 -7.51 -24.79 7.38
N ALA A 2 -8.46 -24.34 6.51
CA ALA A 2 -8.70 -25.07 5.25
C ALA A 2 -7.52 -24.97 4.27
N VAL A 3 -6.89 -23.82 4.17
CA VAL A 3 -5.71 -23.64 3.30
C VAL A 3 -4.51 -24.39 3.88
N ASP A 4 -4.25 -24.31 5.17
CA ASP A 4 -3.14 -25.00 5.82
C ASP A 4 -3.22 -26.53 5.67
N SER A 5 -4.43 -27.08 5.50
CA SER A 5 -4.60 -28.51 5.25
C SER A 5 -4.19 -28.94 3.84
N VAL A 6 -4.10 -27.99 2.90
CA VAL A 6 -3.67 -28.24 1.52
C VAL A 6 -2.19 -27.92 1.37
N ASP A 7 -1.77 -26.72 1.79
CA ASP A 7 -0.37 -26.30 1.81
C ASP A 7 -0.13 -25.33 2.99
N PRO A 8 0.61 -25.77 4.03
CA PRO A 8 0.86 -24.92 5.19
C PRO A 8 1.83 -23.76 4.92
N ASN A 9 2.45 -23.69 3.74
CA ASN A 9 3.35 -22.61 3.35
C ASN A 9 2.65 -21.49 2.59
N VAL A 10 1.39 -21.67 2.19
CA VAL A 10 0.63 -20.63 1.52
C VAL A 10 0.25 -19.54 2.52
N ARG A 11 0.74 -18.35 2.28
CA ARG A 11 0.42 -17.18 3.09
C ARG A 11 -0.94 -16.60 2.67
N ILE A 12 -1.77 -16.34 3.66
CA ILE A 12 -3.05 -15.68 3.48
C ILE A 12 -2.93 -14.29 4.10
N GLY A 13 -3.19 -13.27 3.29
CA GLY A 13 -3.28 -11.89 3.73
C GLY A 13 -4.67 -11.32 3.52
N ILE A 14 -4.87 -10.14 4.03
CA ILE A 14 -6.07 -9.35 3.83
C ILE A 14 -5.74 -8.08 3.07
N CYS A 15 -6.60 -7.71 2.13
CA CYS A 15 -6.62 -6.36 1.59
C CYS A 15 -7.67 -5.59 2.40
N SER A 16 -7.23 -4.64 3.22
CA SER A 16 -8.16 -3.79 3.95
C SER A 16 -8.90 -2.90 2.96
N CYS A 17 -10.13 -2.61 3.29
CA CYS A 17 -10.91 -1.60 2.58
C CYS A 17 -11.18 -0.49 3.57
N ILE A 18 -10.40 0.53 3.50
CA ILE A 18 -10.36 1.77 4.29
C ILE A 18 -11.36 1.81 5.45
N SER A 19 -10.94 2.34 6.57
CA SER A 19 -11.74 3.05 7.60
C SER A 19 -13.17 2.54 7.84
N VAL A 20 -13.83 1.99 6.81
CA VAL A 20 -15.17 1.40 6.91
C VAL A 20 -15.13 0.19 7.83
N TRP A 21 -14.12 -0.66 7.72
CA TRP A 21 -14.02 -1.84 8.58
C TRP A 21 -13.66 -1.44 10.00
N ASP A 22 -12.75 -0.51 10.17
CA ASP A 22 -12.38 -0.02 11.50
C ASP A 22 -13.54 0.77 12.14
N ASN A 23 -14.28 1.54 11.34
CA ASN A 23 -15.51 2.19 11.78
C ASN A 23 -16.62 1.18 12.16
N ASP A 24 -16.66 0.05 11.45
CA ASP A 24 -17.58 -1.04 11.75
C ASP A 24 -17.06 -1.97 12.87
N GLY A 25 -15.94 -1.65 13.47
CA GLY A 25 -15.33 -2.39 14.56
C GLY A 25 -14.53 -3.62 14.12
N VAL A 26 -14.11 -3.68 12.86
CA VAL A 26 -13.22 -4.73 12.34
C VAL A 26 -11.78 -4.25 12.40
N ASP A 27 -11.01 -4.81 13.31
CA ASP A 27 -9.56 -4.59 13.37
C ASP A 27 -8.86 -5.42 12.28
N SER A 28 -8.39 -4.74 11.22
CA SER A 28 -7.73 -5.36 10.08
C SER A 28 -6.46 -6.13 10.47
N TYR A 29 -5.71 -5.65 11.45
CA TYR A 29 -4.49 -6.31 11.91
C TYR A 29 -4.78 -7.57 12.71
N THR A 30 -5.77 -7.54 13.58
CA THR A 30 -6.25 -8.73 14.27
C THR A 30 -6.80 -9.77 13.29
N LEU A 31 -7.54 -9.33 12.27
CA LEU A 31 -8.05 -10.23 11.24
C LEU A 31 -6.91 -10.86 10.42
N ALA A 32 -5.89 -10.09 10.06
CA ALA A 32 -4.71 -10.63 9.37
C ALA A 32 -4.01 -11.70 10.19
N LYS A 33 -3.85 -11.51 11.51
CA LYS A 33 -3.28 -12.52 12.42
C LYS A 33 -4.12 -13.81 12.45
N LEU A 34 -5.44 -13.68 12.50
CA LEU A 34 -6.34 -14.83 12.49
C LEU A 34 -6.31 -15.62 11.18
N LEU A 35 -6.16 -14.92 10.04
CA LEU A 35 -6.11 -15.54 8.72
C LEU A 35 -4.77 -16.20 8.41
N ALA A 36 -3.68 -15.71 8.96
CA ALA A 36 -2.33 -16.16 8.65
C ALA A 36 -2.04 -17.61 9.03
N GLY A 37 -2.80 -18.17 9.99
CA GLY A 37 -2.53 -19.53 10.48
C GLY A 37 -1.13 -19.66 11.06
N GLY A 38 -0.33 -20.57 10.50
CA GLY A 38 1.06 -20.79 10.89
C GLY A 38 2.07 -19.92 10.16
N THR A 39 1.64 -19.05 9.23
CA THR A 39 2.51 -18.20 8.43
C THR A 39 2.58 -16.78 9.00
N LYS A 40 3.55 -15.99 8.54
CA LYS A 40 3.64 -14.58 8.94
C LYS A 40 2.43 -13.80 8.41
N PRO A 41 1.70 -13.10 9.29
CA PRO A 41 0.57 -12.27 8.87
C PRO A 41 0.98 -11.18 7.88
N LEU A 42 0.07 -10.85 6.98
CA LEU A 42 0.26 -9.71 6.09
C LEU A 42 -1.06 -8.97 5.84
N VAL A 43 -0.96 -7.68 5.70
CA VAL A 43 -2.07 -6.81 5.34
C VAL A 43 -1.65 -5.87 4.21
N ARG A 44 -2.52 -5.66 3.24
CA ARG A 44 -2.39 -4.58 2.28
C ARG A 44 -3.39 -3.50 2.66
N LEU A 45 -2.88 -2.34 2.99
CA LEU A 45 -3.69 -1.15 3.23
C LEU A 45 -4.23 -0.62 1.91
N ILE A 46 -5.38 0.04 1.95
CA ILE A 46 -5.97 0.67 0.78
C ILE A 46 -5.61 2.14 0.75
N GLY A 47 -5.24 2.66 -0.40
CA GLY A 47 -4.88 4.06 -0.55
C GLY A 47 -4.05 4.26 -1.82
N ALA A 48 -4.54 3.78 -2.94
CA ALA A 48 -3.89 4.03 -4.21
C ALA A 48 -4.21 5.45 -4.72
N PRO A 49 -3.37 6.03 -5.58
CA PRO A 49 -3.58 7.37 -6.15
C PRO A 49 -4.71 7.37 -7.20
N TYR A 50 -5.87 6.89 -6.80
CA TYR A 50 -7.06 6.88 -7.64
C TYR A 50 -7.49 8.29 -8.01
N TRP A 51 -7.88 8.50 -9.28
CA TRP A 51 -8.35 9.79 -9.80
C TRP A 51 -7.30 10.92 -9.74
N ALA A 52 -6.01 10.58 -9.68
CA ALA A 52 -4.91 11.55 -9.59
C ALA A 52 -4.82 12.48 -10.82
N GLU A 53 -5.45 12.11 -11.93
CA GLU A 53 -5.52 12.94 -13.15
C GLU A 53 -6.52 14.10 -13.06
N ASN A 54 -7.31 14.17 -12.01
CA ASN A 54 -8.31 15.21 -11.86
C ASN A 54 -7.66 16.53 -11.41
N ARG A 55 -7.68 17.52 -12.29
CA ARG A 55 -7.09 18.86 -12.05
C ARG A 55 -7.63 19.58 -10.82
N PHE A 56 -8.82 19.23 -10.37
CA PHE A 56 -9.42 19.80 -9.16
C PHE A 56 -9.03 19.07 -7.88
N LEU A 57 -8.24 18.00 -7.99
CA LEU A 57 -7.81 17.15 -6.90
C LEU A 57 -6.28 16.95 -6.94
N ASP A 58 -5.55 18.00 -7.25
CA ASP A 58 -4.07 17.97 -7.37
C ASP A 58 -3.39 17.49 -6.07
N ASN A 59 -4.04 17.69 -4.93
CA ASN A 59 -3.59 17.22 -3.61
C ASN A 59 -3.94 15.75 -3.31
N ARG A 60 -4.64 15.05 -4.20
CA ARG A 60 -5.05 13.65 -3.99
C ARG A 60 -3.88 12.73 -3.65
N LEU A 61 -2.73 12.97 -4.23
CA LEU A 61 -1.55 12.16 -3.96
C LEU A 61 -1.08 12.30 -2.51
N GLU A 62 -1.09 13.52 -1.99
CA GLU A 62 -0.73 13.82 -0.60
C GLU A 62 -1.76 13.21 0.35
N ASP A 63 -3.04 13.42 0.11
CA ASP A 63 -4.13 12.86 0.92
C ASP A 63 -4.03 11.35 1.03
N ILE A 64 -3.70 10.67 -0.07
CA ILE A 64 -3.59 9.21 -0.09
C ILE A 64 -2.34 8.73 0.65
N ILE A 65 -1.23 9.43 0.54
CA ILE A 65 -0.02 9.12 1.31
C ILE A 65 -0.32 9.24 2.80
N GLU A 66 -0.99 10.30 3.22
CA GLU A 66 -1.36 10.50 4.63
C GLU A 66 -2.38 9.44 5.10
N LEU A 67 -3.31 9.03 4.26
CA LEU A 67 -4.24 7.94 4.56
C LEU A 67 -3.51 6.62 4.84
N GLU A 68 -2.58 6.23 3.97
CA GLU A 68 -1.76 5.03 4.16
C GLU A 68 -0.94 5.10 5.45
N ARG A 69 -0.37 6.26 5.76
CA ARG A 69 0.36 6.50 7.00
C ARG A 69 -0.52 6.39 8.23
N MET A 70 -1.73 6.94 8.15
CA MET A 70 -2.73 6.83 9.22
C MET A 70 -3.11 5.37 9.47
N GLU A 71 -3.48 4.63 8.43
CA GLU A 71 -3.82 3.20 8.55
C GLU A 71 -2.64 2.38 9.09
N ARG A 72 -1.42 2.70 8.65
CA ARG A 72 -0.21 2.06 9.15
C ARG A 72 0.01 2.32 10.64
N SER A 73 -0.35 3.51 11.13
CA SER A 73 -0.21 3.88 12.53
C SER A 73 -1.10 3.10 13.50
N TRP A 74 -2.13 2.44 13.01
CA TRP A 74 -3.02 1.58 13.82
C TRP A 74 -2.40 0.23 14.18
N LYS A 75 -1.32 -0.16 13.50
CA LYS A 75 -0.58 -1.37 13.85
C LYS A 75 0.16 -1.18 15.18
N ASP A 76 0.00 -2.13 16.12
CA ASP A 76 0.84 -2.16 17.31
C ASP A 76 2.30 -2.46 16.89
N ASP A 77 3.25 -1.71 17.42
CA ASP A 77 4.68 -1.89 17.13
C ASP A 77 5.22 -3.26 17.56
N LYS A 78 4.54 -3.91 18.48
CA LYS A 78 4.87 -5.27 18.93
C LYS A 78 4.39 -6.36 17.97
N ASP A 79 3.51 -6.03 17.06
CA ASP A 79 2.94 -6.99 16.11
C ASP A 79 3.90 -7.25 14.95
N ASP A 80 4.33 -8.49 14.80
CA ASP A 80 5.12 -8.93 13.64
C ASP A 80 4.22 -9.21 12.45
N ILE A 81 3.68 -8.15 11.87
CA ILE A 81 2.81 -8.17 10.69
C ILE A 81 3.49 -7.41 9.56
N GLU A 82 3.55 -8.01 8.38
CA GLU A 82 3.99 -7.29 7.17
C GLU A 82 2.86 -6.39 6.67
N VAL A 83 3.22 -5.13 6.39
CA VAL A 83 2.29 -4.10 5.92
C VAL A 83 2.69 -3.65 4.53
N PHE A 84 1.80 -3.85 3.58
CA PHE A 84 1.96 -3.41 2.21
C PHE A 84 1.00 -2.27 1.89
N ALA A 85 1.52 -1.28 1.18
CA ALA A 85 0.69 -0.23 0.58
C ALA A 85 0.10 -0.71 -0.75
N GLU A 86 -1.04 -0.17 -1.13
CA GLU A 86 -1.62 -0.36 -2.45
C GLU A 86 -1.02 0.63 -3.43
N GLY A 87 -0.46 0.15 -4.53
CA GLY A 87 0.01 0.98 -5.62
C GLY A 87 -0.87 0.78 -6.85
N ASP A 88 -1.94 1.52 -6.97
CA ASP A 88 -2.82 1.46 -8.14
C ASP A 88 -3.17 2.85 -8.65
N THR A 89 -3.69 2.91 -9.85
CA THR A 89 -4.17 4.12 -10.49
C THR A 89 -5.50 3.84 -11.16
N TYR A 90 -6.44 4.76 -11.01
CA TYR A 90 -7.75 4.66 -11.66
C TYR A 90 -8.27 6.07 -11.99
N PRO A 91 -8.87 6.30 -13.16
CA PRO A 91 -9.06 5.34 -14.24
C PRO A 91 -7.79 5.07 -15.03
N ARG A 92 -7.68 3.89 -15.58
CA ARG A 92 -6.76 3.58 -16.66
C ARG A 92 -7.48 3.84 -17.98
N PRO A 93 -6.85 4.14 -19.02
CA PRO A 93 -5.47 3.96 -19.47
C PRO A 93 -4.53 5.13 -19.09
N ARG A 94 -3.24 4.93 -19.37
CA ARG A 94 -2.06 5.76 -19.03
C ARG A 94 -2.17 7.25 -19.36
N TYR A 95 -2.90 7.65 -20.37
CA TYR A 95 -3.06 9.06 -20.73
C TYR A 95 -4.02 9.81 -19.80
N ARG A 96 -4.71 9.10 -18.92
CA ARG A 96 -5.52 9.69 -17.86
C ARG A 96 -4.77 9.73 -16.54
N VAL A 97 -4.03 8.66 -16.24
CA VAL A 97 -3.19 8.57 -15.04
C VAL A 97 -1.80 8.13 -15.47
N PRO A 98 -0.87 9.05 -15.63
CA PRO A 98 0.48 8.74 -16.07
C PRO A 98 1.20 7.78 -15.12
N SER A 99 2.06 6.91 -15.65
CA SER A 99 2.88 6.00 -14.86
C SER A 99 3.75 6.72 -13.82
N SER A 100 4.13 7.96 -14.10
CA SER A 100 4.87 8.80 -13.17
C SER A 100 4.14 9.03 -11.84
N TYR A 101 2.82 9.10 -11.82
CA TYR A 101 2.06 9.24 -10.57
C TYR A 101 2.24 8.02 -9.66
N LEU A 102 2.19 6.81 -10.23
CA LEU A 102 2.40 5.59 -9.48
C LEU A 102 3.83 5.50 -8.93
N GLU A 103 4.82 5.96 -9.68
CA GLU A 103 6.21 5.98 -9.24
C GLU A 103 6.48 7.08 -8.18
N ILE A 104 5.84 8.23 -8.27
CA ILE A 104 5.94 9.28 -7.22
C ILE A 104 5.33 8.76 -5.91
N PHE A 105 4.18 8.10 -5.98
CA PHE A 105 3.54 7.49 -4.83
C PHE A 105 4.44 6.41 -4.19
N ASP A 106 5.00 5.51 -4.98
CA ASP A 106 5.97 4.52 -4.52
C ASP A 106 7.19 5.17 -3.85
N THR A 107 7.74 6.19 -4.48
CA THR A 107 8.88 6.95 -3.95
C THR A 107 8.57 7.56 -2.58
N ALA A 108 7.41 8.19 -2.44
CA ALA A 108 7.00 8.83 -1.20
C ALA A 108 6.84 7.82 -0.06
N LEU A 109 6.18 6.69 -0.31
CA LEU A 109 5.97 5.65 0.71
C LEU A 109 7.27 4.95 1.11
N ARG A 110 8.20 4.73 0.16
CA ARG A 110 9.53 4.18 0.49
C ARG A 110 10.37 5.16 1.32
N ALA A 111 10.27 6.45 1.01
CA ALA A 111 10.94 7.49 1.78
C ALA A 111 10.32 7.65 3.18
N ASP A 112 9.06 7.32 3.36
CA ASP A 112 8.43 7.23 4.67
C ASP A 112 9.01 6.09 5.54
N GLY A 113 9.39 4.99 4.91
CA GLY A 113 10.13 3.90 5.54
C GLY A 113 9.34 2.96 6.45
N HIS A 114 8.02 3.09 6.50
CA HIS A 114 7.17 2.33 7.41
C HIS A 114 6.42 1.15 6.77
N PHE A 115 6.61 0.95 5.47
CA PHE A 115 5.98 -0.14 4.71
C PHE A 115 6.99 -1.21 4.35
N ASP A 116 6.59 -2.48 4.46
CA ASP A 116 7.41 -3.61 4.05
C ASP A 116 7.46 -3.76 2.52
N GLY A 117 6.49 -3.17 1.82
CA GLY A 117 6.46 -3.14 0.37
C GLY A 117 5.24 -2.44 -0.20
N ILE A 118 5.19 -2.37 -1.53
CA ILE A 118 4.09 -1.77 -2.27
C ILE A 118 3.62 -2.76 -3.32
N LEU A 119 2.34 -3.11 -3.28
CA LEU A 119 1.71 -3.99 -4.26
C LEU A 119 1.19 -3.14 -5.42
N LYS A 120 1.94 -3.11 -6.51
CA LYS A 120 1.63 -2.30 -7.69
C LYS A 120 0.77 -3.04 -8.70
N TYR A 121 -0.33 -2.42 -9.08
CA TYR A 121 -1.14 -2.83 -10.22
C TYR A 121 -0.61 -2.13 -11.49
N MET A 122 0.21 -2.86 -12.24
CA MET A 122 0.89 -2.32 -13.43
C MET A 122 0.26 -2.75 -14.75
N ARG A 123 -0.86 -3.47 -14.69
CA ARG A 123 -1.58 -3.96 -15.87
C ARG A 123 -3.06 -3.66 -15.76
N ASP A 124 -3.69 -3.38 -16.89
CA ASP A 124 -5.14 -3.38 -16.97
C ASP A 124 -5.68 -4.80 -16.79
N TYR A 125 -6.74 -4.97 -16.03
CA TYR A 125 -7.32 -6.28 -15.72
C TYR A 125 -7.86 -7.01 -16.96
N ASN A 126 -8.26 -6.28 -17.98
CA ASN A 126 -8.91 -6.81 -19.18
C ASN A 126 -8.02 -6.73 -20.43
N ALA A 127 -6.80 -6.24 -20.31
CA ALA A 127 -5.93 -5.99 -21.43
C ALA A 127 -4.79 -7.02 -21.53
N SER A 128 -4.22 -7.15 -22.73
CA SER A 128 -3.02 -7.95 -22.93
C SER A 128 -1.82 -7.33 -22.21
N SER A 129 -0.77 -8.14 -21.98
CA SER A 129 0.48 -7.65 -21.38
C SER A 129 1.20 -6.59 -22.22
N ALA A 130 0.84 -6.46 -23.50
CA ALA A 130 1.37 -5.42 -24.39
C ALA A 130 0.60 -4.09 -24.27
N TYR A 131 -0.56 -4.09 -23.60
CA TYR A 131 -1.31 -2.88 -23.34
C TYR A 131 -0.69 -2.12 -22.18
N GLU A 132 -0.51 -0.84 -22.32
CA GLU A 132 0.09 0.04 -21.30
C GLU A 132 1.46 -0.40 -20.77
N PRO A 133 2.45 -0.68 -21.64
CA PRO A 133 3.78 -1.14 -21.19
C PRO A 133 4.53 -0.09 -20.37
N GLU A 134 4.06 1.16 -20.38
CA GLU A 134 4.72 2.29 -19.73
C GLU A 134 4.84 2.11 -18.21
N TYR A 135 3.83 1.52 -17.55
CA TYR A 135 3.90 1.26 -16.11
C TYR A 135 5.02 0.28 -15.77
N LEU A 136 5.12 -0.82 -16.51
CA LEU A 136 6.16 -1.82 -16.31
C LEU A 136 7.55 -1.26 -16.65
N ARG A 137 7.66 -0.51 -17.73
CA ARG A 137 8.91 0.11 -18.16
C ARG A 137 9.41 1.10 -17.10
N ARG A 138 8.56 1.98 -16.63
CA ARG A 138 8.91 2.99 -15.64
C ARG A 138 9.31 2.37 -14.31
N HIS A 139 8.58 1.35 -13.88
CA HIS A 139 8.94 0.60 -12.68
C HIS A 139 10.32 -0.08 -12.81
N ALA A 140 10.60 -0.70 -13.96
CA ALA A 140 11.89 -1.34 -14.21
C ALA A 140 13.05 -0.33 -14.23
N GLU A 141 12.83 0.85 -14.81
CA GLU A 141 13.82 1.94 -14.82
C GLU A 141 14.13 2.45 -13.42
N ASN A 142 13.12 2.53 -12.56
CA ASN A 142 13.25 3.04 -11.19
C ASN A 142 13.71 1.99 -10.18
N LYS A 143 13.87 0.73 -10.57
CA LYS A 143 14.14 -0.36 -9.62
C LYS A 143 15.34 -0.07 -8.69
N VAL A 144 16.46 0.33 -9.25
CA VAL A 144 17.69 0.62 -8.47
C VAL A 144 17.45 1.77 -7.49
N TYR A 145 16.73 2.80 -7.92
CA TYR A 145 16.37 3.93 -7.09
C TYR A 145 15.42 3.51 -5.94
N SER A 146 14.41 2.72 -6.26
CA SER A 146 13.46 2.20 -5.27
C SER A 146 14.14 1.30 -4.21
N GLU A 147 15.08 0.47 -4.64
CA GLU A 147 15.89 -0.35 -3.73
C GLU A 147 16.76 0.51 -2.82
N ALA A 148 17.41 1.55 -3.35
CA ALA A 148 18.21 2.48 -2.56
C ALA A 148 17.36 3.21 -1.50
N LEU A 149 16.18 3.71 -1.88
CA LEU A 149 15.26 4.34 -0.92
C LEU A 149 14.86 3.39 0.20
N SER A 150 14.55 2.14 -0.11
CA SER A 150 14.17 1.15 0.91
C SER A 150 15.32 0.86 1.88
N VAL A 151 16.57 0.86 1.42
CA VAL A 151 17.76 0.70 2.27
C VAL A 151 17.99 1.95 3.12
N ASP A 152 17.87 3.13 2.53
CA ASP A 152 18.20 4.39 3.19
C ASP A 152 17.15 4.81 4.23
N PHE A 153 15.89 4.52 4.00
CA PHE A 153 14.76 4.98 4.82
C PHE A 153 14.04 3.85 5.57
N GLY A 154 14.17 2.60 5.13
CA GLY A 154 13.47 1.47 5.74
C GLY A 154 13.71 1.37 7.25
N GLY A 155 12.62 1.36 8.02
CA GLY A 155 12.65 1.27 9.48
C GLY A 155 13.19 2.50 10.21
N LYS A 156 13.37 3.64 9.52
CA LYS A 156 13.76 4.90 10.15
C LYS A 156 12.53 5.70 10.55
N GLU A 157 12.63 6.37 11.69
CA GLU A 157 11.58 7.28 12.14
C GLU A 157 11.72 8.65 11.48
N ALA A 158 10.58 9.24 11.08
CA ALA A 158 10.54 10.63 10.65
C ALA A 158 10.83 11.56 11.83
N VAL A 159 11.65 12.57 11.59
CA VAL A 159 11.96 13.60 12.57
C VAL A 159 11.11 14.83 12.29
N GLY A 160 10.33 15.29 13.26
CA GLY A 160 9.48 16.46 13.07
C GLY A 160 8.43 16.63 14.16
N ILE A 161 7.38 17.37 13.84
CA ILE A 161 6.24 17.58 14.73
C ILE A 161 5.33 16.35 14.64
N ARG A 162 5.05 15.72 15.77
CA ARG A 162 4.07 14.63 15.84
C ARG A 162 2.65 15.19 15.91
N VAL A 163 1.83 14.77 14.97
CA VAL A 163 0.40 15.03 14.97
C VAL A 163 -0.31 13.78 15.48
N TYR A 164 -1.15 13.92 16.48
CA TYR A 164 -1.97 12.82 16.98
C TYR A 164 -3.34 12.90 16.33
N GLU A 165 -3.66 11.88 15.57
CA GLU A 165 -5.00 11.68 15.03
C GLU A 165 -5.74 10.63 15.87
N ALA A 166 -6.97 10.93 16.25
CA ALA A 166 -7.79 10.06 17.08
C ALA A 166 -9.05 9.55 16.36
N LEU A 167 -9.08 9.63 15.04
CA LEU A 167 -10.22 9.25 14.22
C LEU A 167 -10.69 7.80 14.44
N HIS A 168 -9.75 6.92 14.73
CA HIS A 168 -10.03 5.51 15.03
C HIS A 168 -10.64 5.27 16.43
N LYS A 169 -10.82 6.31 17.22
CA LYS A 169 -11.38 6.23 18.59
C LYS A 169 -12.75 6.90 18.70
N LEU A 170 -13.25 7.42 17.60
CA LEU A 170 -14.60 7.96 17.52
C LEU A 170 -15.58 6.90 17.10
#